data_132ada9f8941564b4ad1473a2c7c7eff
#
_entry.id   132ada9f8941564b4ad1473a2c7c7eff
#
_cell.length_a   1.000
_cell.length_b   1.000
_cell.length_c   1.000
_cell.angle_alpha   90.00
_cell.angle_beta   90.00
_cell.angle_gamma   90.00
#
_symmetry.space_group_name_H-M   'P 1'
#
loop_
_entity.id
_entity.type
_entity.pdbx_description
1 polymer ?
#
loop_
_entity_poly.entity_id
_entity_poly.type
_entity_poly.pdbx_seq_one_letter_code
_entity_poly.pdbx_strand_id
1 'polypeptide(L)'
;MKRIVADPAKCLACRACEIACALAHADTDDLVEAIFEQGARPSVFVESAGEFSVPLQCRHCEDAPCVAVCPSGALSRGDEAGPVIVDQQKCIGCAFCVQVCPFGVVRLVARPAGGGAAQRQAVIKCDLCIGRQQEGLAPACVAACPVAALAFEEVDENAGRARAAAARVLAACMAEQEE
;
A
#
# COMPACT_ATOMS: atom_id res chain seq x y z
N MET A 1 10.77 -11.14 4.95
CA MET A 1 9.61 -10.23 5.16
C MET A 1 8.98 -9.89 3.83
N LYS A 2 7.70 -10.27 3.63
CA LYS A 2 6.97 -10.00 2.37
C LYS A 2 6.50 -8.55 2.28
N ARG A 3 6.59 -7.98 1.09
CA ARG A 3 6.10 -6.63 0.73
C ARG A 3 5.41 -6.66 -0.63
N ILE A 4 4.55 -5.68 -0.86
CA ILE A 4 4.00 -5.46 -2.20
C ILE A 4 5.05 -4.69 -3.00
N VAL A 5 5.49 -5.30 -4.10
CA VAL A 5 6.46 -4.74 -5.04
C VAL A 5 5.72 -4.34 -6.31
N ALA A 6 6.06 -3.20 -6.87
CA ALA A 6 5.50 -2.71 -8.13
C ALA A 6 6.55 -2.75 -9.24
N ASP A 7 6.12 -3.21 -10.41
CA ASP A 7 6.86 -3.11 -11.68
C ASP A 7 6.17 -2.04 -12.56
N PRO A 8 6.70 -0.81 -12.59
CA PRO A 8 6.08 0.27 -13.37
C PRO A 8 6.05 -0.01 -14.88
N ALA A 9 6.99 -0.79 -15.40
CA ALA A 9 7.03 -1.11 -16.83
C ALA A 9 5.86 -1.98 -17.29
N LYS A 10 5.22 -2.70 -16.38
CA LYS A 10 4.02 -3.51 -16.66
C LYS A 10 2.71 -2.79 -16.38
N CYS A 11 2.74 -1.68 -15.65
CA CYS A 11 1.50 -1.04 -15.18
C CYS A 11 0.73 -0.38 -16.32
N LEU A 12 -0.51 -0.81 -16.53
CA LEU A 12 -1.42 -0.27 -17.55
C LEU A 12 -2.26 0.92 -17.07
N ALA A 13 -2.04 1.43 -15.86
CA ALA A 13 -2.87 2.48 -15.25
C ALA A 13 -4.38 2.15 -15.15
N CYS A 14 -4.77 0.89 -15.21
CA CYS A 14 -6.18 0.46 -15.24
C CYS A 14 -6.91 0.66 -13.89
N ARG A 15 -6.19 0.96 -12.81
CA ARG A 15 -6.72 1.20 -11.45
C ARG A 15 -7.54 0.06 -10.82
N ALA A 16 -7.51 -1.14 -11.41
CA ALA A 16 -8.17 -2.32 -10.82
C ALA A 16 -7.69 -2.60 -9.38
N CYS A 17 -6.41 -2.34 -9.09
CA CYS A 17 -5.84 -2.46 -7.76
C CYS A 17 -6.46 -1.49 -6.75
N GLU A 18 -6.81 -0.25 -7.15
CA GLU A 18 -7.48 0.73 -6.29
C GLU A 18 -8.91 0.26 -5.95
N ILE A 19 -9.65 -0.17 -6.95
CA ILE A 19 -11.03 -0.69 -6.78
C ILE A 19 -11.03 -1.91 -5.86
N ALA A 20 -10.18 -2.89 -6.14
CA ALA A 20 -10.08 -4.09 -5.33
C ALA A 20 -9.62 -3.80 -3.89
N CYS A 21 -8.73 -2.82 -3.71
CA CYS A 21 -8.30 -2.39 -2.38
C CYS A 21 -9.44 -1.74 -1.60
N ALA A 22 -10.23 -0.88 -2.22
CA ALA A 22 -11.38 -0.25 -1.57
C ALA A 22 -12.42 -1.30 -1.15
N LEU A 23 -12.77 -2.20 -2.06
CA LEU A 23 -13.75 -3.26 -1.82
C LEU A 23 -13.31 -4.24 -0.74
N ALA A 24 -12.04 -4.65 -0.73
CA ALA A 24 -11.50 -5.58 0.27
C ALA A 24 -11.47 -5.03 1.71
N HIS A 25 -11.72 -3.73 1.90
CA HIS A 25 -11.78 -3.05 3.19
C HIS A 25 -13.18 -2.47 3.48
N ALA A 26 -14.18 -2.88 2.71
CA ALA A 26 -15.60 -2.61 2.95
C ALA A 26 -16.27 -3.82 3.60
N ASP A 27 -17.44 -3.59 4.18
CA ASP A 27 -18.28 -4.64 4.80
C ASP A 27 -19.30 -5.22 3.81
N THR A 28 -19.07 -5.08 2.50
CA THR A 28 -19.93 -5.52 1.40
C THR A 28 -19.12 -5.91 0.18
N ASP A 29 -19.66 -6.79 -0.65
CA ASP A 29 -19.11 -7.15 -1.96
C ASP A 29 -19.65 -6.26 -3.10
N ASP A 30 -20.63 -5.39 -2.82
CA ASP A 30 -21.17 -4.43 -3.78
C ASP A 30 -20.28 -3.18 -3.84
N LEU A 31 -19.76 -2.89 -5.03
CA LEU A 31 -18.87 -1.75 -5.25
C LEU A 31 -19.55 -0.39 -5.04
N VAL A 32 -20.82 -0.28 -5.41
CA VAL A 32 -21.58 0.96 -5.27
C VAL A 32 -21.84 1.25 -3.80
N GLU A 33 -22.32 0.25 -3.06
CA GLU A 33 -22.50 0.33 -1.61
C GLU A 33 -21.18 0.65 -0.89
N ALA A 34 -20.10 -0.07 -1.22
CA ALA A 34 -18.79 0.15 -0.62
C ALA A 34 -18.32 1.60 -0.76
N ILE A 35 -18.42 2.17 -1.96
CA ILE A 35 -17.88 3.51 -2.24
C ILE A 35 -18.81 4.62 -1.76
N PHE A 36 -20.11 4.52 -2.03
CA PHE A 36 -21.07 5.61 -1.81
C PHE A 36 -21.72 5.59 -0.43
N GLU A 37 -22.01 4.42 0.11
CA GLU A 37 -22.67 4.30 1.41
C GLU A 37 -21.66 4.13 2.55
N GLN A 38 -20.66 3.26 2.38
CA GLN A 38 -19.65 3.02 3.40
C GLN A 38 -18.45 3.98 3.30
N GLY A 39 -18.32 4.70 2.18
CA GLY A 39 -17.20 5.62 1.97
C GLY A 39 -15.83 4.92 1.87
N ALA A 40 -15.82 3.67 1.41
CA ALA A 40 -14.58 2.90 1.24
C ALA A 40 -13.59 3.63 0.33
N ARG A 41 -12.33 3.59 0.67
CA ARG A 41 -11.25 4.26 -0.06
C ARG A 41 -10.04 3.33 -0.19
N PRO A 42 -9.36 3.33 -1.35
CA PRO A 42 -8.16 2.54 -1.54
C PRO A 42 -7.00 3.06 -0.69
N SER A 43 -6.07 2.16 -0.36
CA SER A 43 -4.78 2.47 0.26
C SER A 43 -3.59 2.20 -0.69
N VAL A 44 -3.88 2.04 -1.97
CA VAL A 44 -2.97 2.04 -3.11
C VAL A 44 -3.39 3.13 -4.07
N PHE A 45 -2.43 3.77 -4.74
CA PHE A 45 -2.64 4.92 -5.64
C PHE A 45 -1.85 4.68 -6.91
N VAL A 46 -2.49 4.79 -8.06
CA VAL A 46 -1.79 4.72 -9.35
C VAL A 46 -1.49 6.15 -9.79
N GLU A 47 -0.21 6.50 -9.71
CA GLU A 47 0.29 7.83 -10.04
C GLU A 47 1.04 7.82 -11.37
N SER A 48 0.95 8.92 -12.11
CA SER A 48 1.70 9.11 -13.36
C SER A 48 3.10 9.64 -13.05
N ALA A 49 4.11 9.02 -13.66
CA ALA A 49 5.51 9.40 -13.52
C ALA A 49 6.18 9.41 -14.91
N GLY A 50 5.99 10.49 -15.66
CA GLY A 50 6.42 10.57 -17.06
C GLY A 50 5.67 9.58 -17.95
N GLU A 51 6.40 8.69 -18.59
CA GLU A 51 5.83 7.62 -19.45
C GLU A 51 5.31 6.41 -18.67
N PHE A 52 5.59 6.34 -17.37
CA PHE A 52 5.22 5.23 -16.52
C PHE A 52 4.02 5.57 -15.63
N SER A 53 3.31 4.53 -15.24
CA SER A 53 2.32 4.59 -14.16
C SER A 53 2.78 3.71 -13.00
N VAL A 54 2.78 4.27 -11.79
CA VAL A 54 3.36 3.62 -10.63
C VAL A 54 2.30 3.40 -9.56
N PRO A 55 1.95 2.16 -9.24
CA PRO A 55 1.12 1.87 -8.08
C PRO A 55 1.92 2.12 -6.79
N LEU A 56 1.47 3.07 -5.99
CA LEU A 56 2.08 3.44 -4.71
C LEU A 56 1.20 3.00 -3.55
N GLN A 57 1.79 2.36 -2.57
CA GLN A 57 1.18 1.98 -1.30
C GLN A 57 2.18 2.13 -0.15
N CYS A 58 1.74 1.94 1.09
CA CYS A 58 2.61 2.00 2.24
C CYS A 58 3.79 1.03 2.12
N ARG A 59 5.00 1.54 2.32
CA ARG A 59 6.24 0.75 2.27
C ARG A 59 6.52 0.00 3.55
N HIS A 60 5.75 0.27 4.62
CA HIS A 60 5.98 -0.30 5.95
C HIS A 60 7.44 -0.14 6.40
N CYS A 61 7.94 1.10 6.29
CA CYS A 61 9.32 1.49 6.56
C CYS A 61 9.84 0.88 7.86
N GLU A 62 11.09 0.49 7.89
CA GLU A 62 11.75 -0.04 9.07
C GLU A 62 11.77 1.01 10.19
N ASP A 63 12.34 2.18 9.93
CA ASP A 63 12.24 3.37 10.78
C ASP A 63 11.00 4.17 10.40
N ALA A 64 9.83 3.71 10.82
CA ALA A 64 8.56 4.28 10.41
C ALA A 64 8.30 5.66 11.05
N PRO A 65 8.49 6.79 10.35
CA PRO A 65 8.30 8.13 10.93
C PRO A 65 6.86 8.34 11.39
N CYS A 66 5.90 7.72 10.72
CA CYS A 66 4.48 7.80 11.10
C CYS A 66 4.18 7.12 12.45
N VAL A 67 4.95 6.10 12.84
CA VAL A 67 4.87 5.48 14.17
C VAL A 67 5.48 6.41 15.20
N ALA A 68 6.68 6.94 14.92
CA ALA A 68 7.44 7.78 15.85
C ALA A 68 6.69 9.07 16.23
N VAL A 69 5.90 9.66 15.32
CA VAL A 69 5.16 10.91 15.59
C VAL A 69 3.75 10.69 16.11
N CYS A 70 3.28 9.46 16.25
CA CYS A 70 1.90 9.19 16.65
C CYS A 70 1.68 9.44 18.16
N PRO A 71 1.01 10.52 18.59
CA PRO A 71 0.90 10.88 20.00
C PRO A 71 -0.02 9.93 20.77
N SER A 72 -0.95 9.26 20.09
CA SER A 72 -1.90 8.33 20.71
C SER A 72 -1.43 6.86 20.64
N GLY A 73 -0.28 6.57 19.99
CA GLY A 73 0.17 5.21 19.77
C GLY A 73 -0.75 4.38 18.85
N ALA A 74 -1.63 5.03 18.09
CA ALA A 74 -2.53 4.36 17.16
C ALA A 74 -1.78 3.67 16.00
N LEU A 75 -0.62 4.20 15.61
CA LEU A 75 0.27 3.56 14.64
C LEU A 75 1.33 2.76 15.39
N SER A 76 1.41 1.49 15.09
CA SER A 76 2.36 0.59 15.73
C SER A 76 2.86 -0.46 14.75
N ARG A 77 3.98 -1.08 15.10
CA ARG A 77 4.50 -2.28 14.45
C ARG A 77 4.30 -3.45 15.41
N GLY A 78 3.66 -4.53 14.95
CA GLY A 78 3.38 -5.68 15.80
C GLY A 78 4.66 -6.44 16.17
N ASP A 79 5.53 -6.69 15.17
CA ASP A 79 6.82 -7.35 15.31
C ASP A 79 7.91 -6.50 14.67
N GLU A 80 9.19 -6.74 15.01
CA GLU A 80 10.34 -6.01 14.50
C GLU A 80 10.39 -5.96 12.95
N ALA A 81 9.98 -7.03 12.29
CA ALA A 81 9.86 -7.13 10.83
C ALA A 81 8.41 -7.04 10.31
N GLY A 82 7.43 -6.86 11.17
CA GLY A 82 6.00 -6.83 10.83
C GLY A 82 5.56 -5.59 10.06
N PRO A 83 4.35 -5.56 9.54
CA PRO A 83 3.80 -4.36 8.93
C PRO A 83 3.48 -3.29 9.99
N VAL A 84 3.54 -2.03 9.60
CA VAL A 84 2.97 -0.94 10.38
C VAL A 84 1.46 -0.99 10.23
N ILE A 85 0.72 -1.05 11.33
CA ILE A 85 -0.75 -1.11 11.37
C ILE A 85 -1.33 0.11 12.08
N VAL A 86 -2.61 0.34 11.89
CA VAL A 86 -3.37 1.43 12.52
C VAL A 86 -4.44 0.83 13.44
N ASP A 87 -4.37 1.13 14.72
CA ASP A 87 -5.48 0.93 15.65
C ASP A 87 -6.46 2.10 15.49
N GLN A 88 -7.57 1.80 14.82
CA GLN A 88 -8.59 2.81 14.53
C GLN A 88 -9.27 3.36 15.77
N GLN A 89 -9.30 2.63 16.89
CA GLN A 89 -9.92 3.08 18.12
C GLN A 89 -9.05 4.10 18.85
N LYS A 90 -7.72 3.96 18.77
CA LYS A 90 -6.76 4.89 19.37
C LYS A 90 -6.51 6.14 18.51
N CYS A 91 -6.82 6.09 17.21
CA CYS A 91 -6.54 7.20 16.30
C CYS A 91 -7.37 8.44 16.66
N ILE A 92 -6.73 9.57 16.93
CA ILE A 92 -7.37 10.86 17.25
C ILE A 92 -7.52 11.79 16.05
N GLY A 93 -7.08 11.37 14.85
CA GLY A 93 -7.20 12.15 13.63
C GLY A 93 -6.28 13.38 13.52
N CYS A 94 -5.18 13.45 14.27
CA CYS A 94 -4.28 14.62 14.34
C CYS A 94 -3.48 14.89 13.05
N ALA A 95 -3.48 14.00 12.07
CA ALA A 95 -2.80 14.11 10.77
C ALA A 95 -1.27 14.14 10.80
N PHE A 96 -0.56 14.03 11.92
CA PHE A 96 0.90 14.07 11.93
C PHE A 96 1.53 12.99 11.05
N CYS A 97 0.99 11.77 11.06
CA CYS A 97 1.45 10.67 10.22
C CYS A 97 1.25 10.94 8.71
N VAL A 98 0.26 11.75 8.32
CA VAL A 98 0.05 12.17 6.94
C VAL A 98 1.17 13.12 6.51
N GLN A 99 1.54 14.06 7.38
CA GLN A 99 2.55 15.09 7.08
C GLN A 99 3.96 14.51 6.97
N VAL A 100 4.29 13.50 7.79
CA VAL A 100 5.65 12.93 7.81
C VAL A 100 5.85 11.77 6.84
N CYS A 101 4.81 11.30 6.16
CA CYS A 101 4.94 10.19 5.22
C CYS A 101 5.69 10.64 3.96
N PRO A 102 6.91 10.12 3.69
CA PRO A 102 7.68 10.56 2.52
C PRO A 102 7.06 10.11 1.19
N PHE A 103 6.13 9.14 1.24
CA PHE A 103 5.45 8.60 0.06
C PHE A 103 4.04 9.18 -0.12
N GLY A 104 3.52 9.99 0.80
CA GLY A 104 2.18 10.57 0.72
C GLY A 104 1.01 9.57 0.73
N VAL A 105 1.24 8.35 1.15
CA VAL A 105 0.26 7.24 1.03
C VAL A 105 -0.58 7.00 2.30
N VAL A 106 -0.44 7.87 3.27
CA VAL A 106 -1.26 7.88 4.49
C VAL A 106 -2.35 8.93 4.34
N ARG A 107 -3.61 8.57 4.58
CA ARG A 107 -4.75 9.49 4.43
C ARG A 107 -5.61 9.55 5.68
N LEU A 108 -6.25 10.72 5.88
CA LEU A 108 -7.40 10.87 6.77
C LEU A 108 -8.69 10.62 5.98
N VAL A 109 -9.58 9.87 6.57
CA VAL A 109 -10.95 9.65 6.08
C VAL A 109 -11.96 9.94 7.18
N ALA A 110 -13.10 10.49 6.79
CA ALA A 110 -14.23 10.59 7.70
C ALA A 110 -14.79 9.19 7.95
N ARG A 111 -15.00 8.86 9.21
CA ARG A 111 -15.67 7.61 9.60
C ARG A 111 -16.92 7.93 10.40
N PRO A 112 -17.97 7.12 10.24
CA PRO A 112 -19.13 7.21 11.13
C PRO A 112 -18.63 7.00 12.57
N ALA A 113 -18.91 7.96 13.45
CA ALA A 113 -18.76 7.71 14.87
C ALA A 113 -19.95 6.87 15.30
N GLY A 114 -19.71 5.67 15.84
CA GLY A 114 -20.78 4.82 16.35
C GLY A 114 -21.67 5.57 17.36
N GLY A 115 -22.99 5.32 17.33
CA GLY A 115 -23.91 5.85 18.33
C GLY A 115 -24.41 7.30 18.11
N GLY A 116 -24.40 7.81 16.85
CA GLY A 116 -24.96 9.14 16.55
C GLY A 116 -24.07 10.34 16.88
N ALA A 117 -22.80 10.09 17.22
CA ALA A 117 -21.81 11.14 17.46
C ALA A 117 -21.31 11.76 16.15
N ALA A 118 -20.67 12.93 16.21
CA ALA A 118 -20.07 13.61 15.05
C ALA A 118 -19.07 12.71 14.31
N GLN A 119 -18.98 12.88 12.98
CA GLN A 119 -18.01 12.16 12.15
C GLN A 119 -16.59 12.30 12.73
N ARG A 120 -15.94 11.17 12.96
CA ARG A 120 -14.57 11.13 13.42
C ARG A 120 -13.63 10.96 12.22
N GLN A 121 -12.58 11.74 12.16
CA GLN A 121 -11.50 11.49 11.22
C GLN A 121 -10.57 10.40 11.74
N ALA A 122 -10.21 9.46 10.90
CA ALA A 122 -9.24 8.42 11.22
C ALA A 122 -8.30 8.18 10.04
N VAL A 123 -7.11 7.72 10.36
CA VAL A 123 -6.10 7.41 9.35
C VAL A 123 -6.38 6.07 8.69
N ILE A 124 -6.25 6.03 7.38
CA ILE A 124 -6.13 4.78 6.61
C ILE A 124 -4.80 4.73 5.88
N LYS A 125 -4.26 3.55 5.73
CA LYS A 125 -3.09 3.21 4.91
C LYS A 125 -3.10 1.72 4.61
N CYS A 126 -2.28 1.28 3.66
CA CYS A 126 -2.11 -0.14 3.38
C CYS A 126 -1.72 -0.90 4.66
N ASP A 127 -2.40 -2.01 4.93
CA ASP A 127 -2.17 -2.96 6.02
C ASP A 127 -1.63 -4.30 5.49
N LEU A 128 -1.28 -4.38 4.20
CA LEU A 128 -0.95 -5.59 3.46
C LEU A 128 -2.11 -6.60 3.37
N CYS A 129 -3.34 -6.16 3.60
CA CYS A 129 -4.53 -7.02 3.66
C CYS A 129 -4.34 -8.17 4.66
N ILE A 130 -3.94 -7.89 5.90
CA ILE A 130 -3.62 -8.91 6.92
C ILE A 130 -4.76 -9.93 7.08
N GLY A 131 -6.02 -9.48 7.08
CA GLY A 131 -7.19 -10.36 7.15
C GLY A 131 -7.20 -11.39 6.03
N ARG A 132 -7.00 -10.97 4.78
CA ARG A 132 -6.92 -11.87 3.62
C ARG A 132 -5.75 -12.84 3.72
N GLN A 133 -4.60 -12.38 4.22
CA GLN A 133 -3.43 -13.25 4.41
C GLN A 133 -3.67 -14.34 5.45
N GLN A 134 -4.45 -14.07 6.50
CA GLN A 134 -4.86 -15.07 7.49
C GLN A 134 -5.73 -16.18 6.88
N GLU A 135 -6.46 -15.86 5.81
CA GLU A 135 -7.24 -16.79 5.00
C GLU A 135 -6.42 -17.47 3.89
N GLY A 136 -5.11 -17.22 3.83
CA GLY A 136 -4.22 -17.77 2.80
C GLY A 136 -4.33 -17.08 1.43
N LEU A 137 -5.01 -15.92 1.36
CA LEU A 137 -5.23 -15.16 0.13
C LEU A 137 -4.14 -14.09 -0.04
N ALA A 138 -3.84 -13.76 -1.29
CA ALA A 138 -2.97 -12.64 -1.63
C ALA A 138 -3.65 -11.30 -1.31
N PRO A 139 -2.86 -10.20 -1.10
CA PRO A 139 -3.41 -8.85 -1.04
C PRO A 139 -4.30 -8.55 -2.24
N ALA A 140 -5.45 -7.89 -2.00
CA ALA A 140 -6.47 -7.68 -3.02
C ALA A 140 -5.94 -6.96 -4.27
N CYS A 141 -5.09 -5.95 -4.10
CA CYS A 141 -4.48 -5.21 -5.19
C CYS A 141 -3.53 -6.08 -6.05
N VAL A 142 -2.86 -7.05 -5.45
CA VAL A 142 -1.99 -8.01 -6.15
C VAL A 142 -2.85 -8.99 -6.94
N ALA A 143 -3.87 -9.57 -6.31
CA ALA A 143 -4.77 -10.52 -6.94
C ALA A 143 -5.56 -9.92 -8.13
N ALA A 144 -5.90 -8.63 -8.05
CA ALA A 144 -6.67 -7.93 -9.07
C ALA A 144 -5.83 -7.38 -10.23
N CYS A 145 -4.50 -7.47 -10.18
CA CYS A 145 -3.64 -6.88 -11.21
C CYS A 145 -3.58 -7.79 -12.46
N PRO A 146 -4.18 -7.40 -13.60
CA PRO A 146 -4.31 -8.27 -14.77
C PRO A 146 -2.97 -8.57 -15.46
N VAL A 147 -1.97 -7.71 -15.24
CA VAL A 147 -0.64 -7.82 -15.87
C VAL A 147 0.47 -8.14 -14.88
N ALA A 148 0.10 -8.53 -13.65
CA ALA A 148 1.05 -8.81 -12.57
C ALA A 148 2.12 -7.71 -12.37
N ALA A 149 1.71 -6.44 -12.51
CA ALA A 149 2.55 -5.29 -12.19
C ALA A 149 2.74 -5.13 -10.66
N LEU A 150 1.88 -5.74 -9.85
CA LEU A 150 2.01 -5.84 -8.40
C LEU A 150 2.28 -7.28 -8.01
N ALA A 151 3.27 -7.50 -7.16
CA ALA A 151 3.61 -8.81 -6.62
C ALA A 151 3.77 -8.73 -5.09
N PHE A 152 3.45 -9.81 -4.38
CA PHE A 152 3.64 -9.93 -2.93
C PHE A 152 4.78 -10.90 -2.65
N GLU A 153 5.96 -10.37 -2.34
CA GLU A 153 7.21 -11.10 -2.38
C GLU A 153 8.11 -10.79 -1.19
N GLU A 154 9.07 -11.68 -0.95
CA GLU A 154 10.16 -11.42 -0.01
C GLU A 154 11.07 -10.30 -0.53
N VAL A 155 11.43 -9.36 0.35
CA VAL A 155 12.26 -8.19 0.00
C VAL A 155 13.62 -8.62 -0.55
N ASP A 156 14.24 -9.62 0.05
CA ASP A 156 15.57 -10.10 -0.35
C ASP A 156 15.55 -10.77 -1.74
N GLU A 157 14.51 -11.53 -2.05
CA GLU A 157 14.32 -12.13 -3.38
C GLU A 157 14.12 -11.07 -4.46
N ASN A 158 13.32 -10.04 -4.16
CA ASN A 158 13.14 -8.91 -5.06
C ASN A 158 14.45 -8.16 -5.31
N ALA A 159 15.21 -7.85 -4.25
CA ALA A 159 16.51 -7.20 -4.36
C ALA A 159 17.50 -8.07 -5.16
N GLY A 160 17.47 -9.38 -4.99
CA GLY A 160 18.28 -10.32 -5.77
C GLY A 160 17.99 -10.26 -7.26
N ARG A 161 16.70 -10.24 -7.64
CA ARG A 161 16.29 -10.10 -9.06
C ARG A 161 16.68 -8.75 -9.64
N ALA A 162 16.52 -7.67 -8.89
CA ALA A 162 16.90 -6.32 -9.31
C ALA A 162 18.42 -6.24 -9.58
N ARG A 163 19.25 -6.79 -8.68
CA ARG A 163 20.72 -6.87 -8.89
C ARG A 163 21.08 -7.69 -10.11
N ALA A 164 20.45 -8.83 -10.33
CA ALA A 164 20.70 -9.66 -11.50
C ALA A 164 20.30 -8.96 -12.81
N ALA A 165 19.20 -8.23 -12.83
CA ALA A 165 18.79 -7.43 -13.97
C ALA A 165 19.77 -6.30 -14.27
N ALA A 166 20.19 -5.54 -13.25
CA ALA A 166 21.18 -4.48 -13.38
C ALA A 166 22.52 -5.01 -13.92
N ALA A 167 22.99 -6.16 -13.42
CA ALA A 167 24.22 -6.79 -13.89
C ALA A 167 24.15 -7.16 -15.37
N ARG A 168 23.01 -7.65 -15.86
CA ARG A 168 22.83 -7.96 -17.30
C ARG A 168 22.90 -6.71 -18.16
N VAL A 169 22.26 -5.61 -17.73
CA VAL A 169 22.31 -4.32 -18.48
C VAL A 169 23.74 -3.82 -18.55
N LEU A 170 24.48 -3.82 -17.43
CA LEU A 170 25.88 -3.39 -17.40
C LEU A 170 26.76 -4.26 -18.30
N ALA A 171 26.60 -5.58 -18.27
CA ALA A 171 27.37 -6.49 -19.11
C ALA A 171 27.07 -6.27 -20.62
N ALA A 172 25.81 -6.03 -20.99
CA ALA A 172 25.44 -5.73 -22.37
C ALA A 172 26.08 -4.42 -22.87
N CYS A 173 26.05 -3.35 -22.05
CA CYS A 173 26.68 -2.08 -22.40
C CYS A 173 28.21 -2.20 -22.58
N MET A 174 28.87 -3.10 -21.87
CA MET A 174 30.30 -3.34 -22.03
C MET A 174 30.62 -4.10 -23.31
N ALA A 175 29.80 -5.07 -23.68
CA ALA A 175 29.99 -5.86 -24.90
C ALA A 175 29.85 -5.02 -26.21
N GLU A 176 28.96 -3.99 -26.16
CA GLU A 176 28.78 -3.06 -27.31
C GLU A 176 29.94 -2.07 -27.50
N GLN A 177 30.87 -1.96 -26.55
CA GLN A 177 32.03 -1.06 -26.63
C GLN A 177 33.27 -1.75 -27.23
N GLU A 178 33.23 -3.06 -27.43
CA GLU A 178 34.35 -3.85 -27.97
C GLU A 178 34.23 -4.09 -29.50
N GLU A 179 33.15 -3.61 -30.15
CA GLU A 179 32.98 -3.59 -31.63
C GLU A 179 33.33 -2.21 -32.20
#